data_1862edd6494f5a39d573c10dac4bcdc1
#
_entry.id   1862edd6494f5a39d573c10dac4bcdc1
#
_cell.length_a   1.000
_cell.length_b   1.000
_cell.length_c   1.000
_cell.angle_alpha   90.00
_cell.angle_beta   90.00
_cell.angle_gamma   90.00
#
_symmetry.space_group_name_H-M   'P 1'
#
loop_
_entity.id
_entity.type
_entity.pdbx_description
1 polymer ?
#
loop_
_entity_poly.entity_id
_entity_poly.type
_entity_poly.pdbx_seq_one_letter_code
_entity_poly.pdbx_strand_id
1 'polypeptide(L)'
;MKHCIIAKFNDSVDDKAAMITRIDKLFAPAPAMDGIHGCTVLRNCIDRENRYDLAIIIDMDKAALPAWDASELHREWKSGFGSYLPSKAIFDFES
;
A
#
# COMPACT_ATOMS: atom_id res chain seq x y z
N MET A 1 -13.24 5.33 -6.94
CA MET A 1 -12.18 6.11 -6.27
C MET A 1 -10.89 5.30 -6.26
N LYS A 2 -9.78 5.95 -6.44
CA LYS A 2 -8.45 5.36 -6.24
C LYS A 2 -7.91 5.83 -4.91
N HIS A 3 -7.60 4.88 -4.04
CA HIS A 3 -6.95 5.13 -2.76
C HIS A 3 -5.48 4.78 -2.91
N CYS A 4 -4.60 5.78 -2.86
CA CYS A 4 -3.18 5.62 -3.10
C CYS A 4 -2.39 5.75 -1.81
N ILE A 5 -1.58 4.75 -1.51
CA ILE A 5 -0.64 4.75 -0.40
C ILE A 5 0.75 4.80 -1.00
N ILE A 6 1.53 5.82 -0.66
CA ILE A 6 2.91 5.98 -1.13
C ILE A 6 3.81 5.84 0.10
N ALA A 7 4.82 5.00 0.04
CA ALA A 7 5.61 4.67 1.21
C ALA A 7 7.11 4.60 0.90
N LYS A 8 7.91 4.92 1.91
CA LYS A 8 9.37 4.86 1.84
C LYS A 8 9.91 3.98 2.96
N PHE A 9 10.78 3.04 2.60
CA PHE A 9 11.44 2.17 3.57
C PHE A 9 12.50 2.93 4.38
N ASN A 10 12.69 2.47 5.60
CA ASN A 10 13.85 2.92 6.39
C ASN A 10 15.11 2.12 6.01
N ASP A 11 16.24 2.49 6.62
CA ASP A 11 17.54 1.90 6.29
C ASP A 11 17.70 0.44 6.74
N SER A 12 16.76 -0.10 7.53
CA SER A 12 16.82 -1.50 7.96
C SER A 12 16.45 -2.49 6.84
N VAL A 13 15.85 -1.99 5.75
CA VAL A 13 15.44 -2.84 4.63
C VAL A 13 16.59 -2.94 3.62
N ASP A 14 17.25 -4.10 3.60
CA ASP A 14 18.38 -4.36 2.69
C ASP A 14 17.90 -4.73 1.29
N ASP A 15 16.82 -5.53 1.19
CA ASP A 15 16.28 -6.01 -0.07
C ASP A 15 14.87 -5.44 -0.28
N LYS A 16 14.79 -4.28 -0.92
CA LYS A 16 13.52 -3.60 -1.19
C LYS A 16 12.62 -4.41 -2.11
N ALA A 17 13.19 -5.07 -3.12
CA ALA A 17 12.42 -5.87 -4.07
C ALA A 17 11.73 -7.05 -3.36
N ALA A 18 12.43 -7.74 -2.48
CA ALA A 18 11.85 -8.83 -1.69
C ALA A 18 10.75 -8.33 -0.76
N MET A 19 10.96 -7.19 -0.12
CA MET A 19 9.96 -6.58 0.76
C MET A 19 8.70 -6.19 -0.01
N ILE A 20 8.85 -5.61 -1.19
CA ILE A 20 7.71 -5.23 -2.04
C ILE A 20 6.94 -6.48 -2.49
N THR A 21 7.62 -7.57 -2.80
CA THR A 21 6.97 -8.85 -3.12
C THR A 21 6.11 -9.34 -1.96
N ARG A 22 6.59 -9.22 -0.72
CA ARG A 22 5.82 -9.58 0.47
C ARG A 22 4.59 -8.69 0.63
N ILE A 23 4.74 -7.39 0.38
CA ILE A 23 3.62 -6.42 0.45
C ILE A 23 2.59 -6.75 -0.62
N ASP A 24 3.02 -7.05 -1.83
CA ASP A 24 2.11 -7.44 -2.93
C ASP A 24 1.29 -8.68 -2.56
N LYS A 25 1.91 -9.68 -1.94
CA LYS A 25 1.20 -10.87 -1.45
C LYS A 25 0.17 -10.53 -0.38
N LEU A 26 0.49 -9.61 0.52
CA LEU A 26 -0.44 -9.17 1.55
C LEU A 26 -1.68 -8.53 0.94
N PHE A 27 -1.51 -7.69 -0.08
CA PHE A 27 -2.60 -6.95 -0.72
C PHE A 27 -3.35 -7.76 -1.79
N ALA A 28 -2.82 -8.90 -2.24
CA ALA A 28 -3.43 -9.70 -3.29
C ALA A 28 -4.91 -10.06 -3.02
N PRO A 29 -5.33 -10.41 -1.78
CA PRO A 29 -6.73 -10.71 -1.51
C PRO A 29 -7.64 -9.50 -1.34
N ALA A 30 -7.13 -8.27 -1.41
CA ALA A 30 -7.93 -7.08 -1.18
C ALA A 30 -9.20 -7.00 -2.06
N PRO A 31 -9.17 -7.37 -3.36
CA PRO A 31 -10.37 -7.32 -4.19
C PRO A 31 -11.50 -8.27 -3.77
N ALA A 32 -11.25 -9.22 -2.86
CA ALA A 32 -12.30 -10.06 -2.29
C ALA A 32 -13.17 -9.31 -1.27
N MET A 33 -12.75 -8.14 -0.81
CA MET A 33 -13.54 -7.32 0.09
C MET A 33 -14.62 -6.56 -0.67
N ASP A 34 -15.80 -6.42 -0.06
CA ASP A 34 -16.90 -5.67 -0.65
C ASP A 34 -16.47 -4.23 -0.95
N GLY A 35 -16.77 -3.79 -2.18
CA GLY A 35 -16.46 -2.43 -2.63
C GLY A 35 -15.02 -2.20 -3.06
N ILE A 36 -14.16 -3.21 -3.00
CA ILE A 36 -12.79 -3.14 -3.53
C ILE A 36 -12.73 -3.92 -4.83
N HIS A 37 -12.38 -3.24 -5.92
CA HIS A 37 -12.43 -3.77 -7.28
C HIS A 37 -11.07 -4.17 -7.82
N GLY A 38 -10.00 -3.62 -7.28
CA GLY A 38 -8.65 -3.94 -7.72
C GLY A 38 -7.62 -3.38 -6.75
N CYS A 39 -6.42 -3.93 -6.80
CA CYS A 39 -5.30 -3.46 -6.01
C CYS A 39 -4.01 -3.71 -6.78
N THR A 40 -3.17 -2.69 -6.88
CA THR A 40 -1.89 -2.77 -7.58
C THR A 40 -0.79 -2.25 -6.66
N VAL A 41 0.27 -3.03 -6.54
CA VAL A 41 1.48 -2.61 -5.82
C VAL A 41 2.56 -2.33 -6.86
N LEU A 42 3.08 -1.11 -6.84
CA LEU A 42 4.05 -0.61 -7.81
C LEU A 42 5.37 -0.25 -7.11
N ARG A 43 6.48 -0.59 -7.76
CA ARG A 43 7.79 -0.20 -7.31
C ARG A 43 8.24 1.04 -8.08
N ASN A 44 8.86 2.01 -7.36
CA ASN A 44 9.46 3.15 -8.02
C ASN A 44 10.62 2.69 -8.92
N CYS A 45 10.66 3.20 -10.14
CA CYS A 45 11.72 2.86 -11.10
C CYS A 45 12.91 3.82 -11.05
N ILE A 46 12.82 4.89 -10.27
CA ILE A 46 13.90 5.88 -10.10
C ILE A 46 14.44 5.77 -8.67
N ASP A 47 15.70 5.42 -8.55
CA ASP A 47 16.36 5.33 -7.25
C ASP A 47 17.03 6.67 -6.91
N ARG A 48 16.29 7.53 -6.22
CA ARG A 48 16.75 8.83 -5.74
C ARG A 48 16.23 9.07 -4.33
N GLU A 49 16.97 9.84 -3.57
CA GLU A 49 16.65 10.12 -2.18
C GLU A 49 15.30 10.83 -2.01
N ASN A 50 14.91 11.66 -2.97
CA ASN A 50 13.64 12.39 -2.94
C ASN A 50 12.45 11.59 -3.51
N ARG A 51 12.58 10.28 -3.60
CA ARG A 51 11.53 9.36 -4.11
C ARG A 51 11.02 8.46 -3.00
N TYR A 52 9.73 8.15 -3.06
CA TYR A 52 9.18 7.02 -2.31
C TYR A 52 9.54 5.71 -3.00
N ASP A 53 9.50 4.60 -2.26
CA ASP A 53 9.94 3.31 -2.78
C ASP A 53 8.82 2.53 -3.47
N LEU A 54 7.59 2.69 -3.00
CA LEU A 54 6.44 1.97 -3.55
C LEU A 54 5.17 2.79 -3.49
N ALA A 55 4.22 2.40 -4.34
CA ALA A 55 2.87 2.91 -4.32
C ALA A 55 1.90 1.73 -4.32
N ILE A 56 0.86 1.81 -3.50
CA ILE A 56 -0.24 0.85 -3.48
C ILE A 56 -1.48 1.62 -3.93
N ILE A 57 -2.11 1.14 -5.00
CA ILE A 57 -3.30 1.78 -5.55
C ILE A 57 -4.46 0.80 -5.40
N ILE A 58 -5.45 1.19 -4.61
CA ILE A 58 -6.65 0.39 -4.36
C ILE A 58 -7.82 1.06 -5.07
N ASP A 59 -8.40 0.34 -6.04
CA ASP A 59 -9.62 0.78 -6.71
C ASP A 59 -10.80 0.35 -5.86
N MET A 60 -11.52 1.30 -5.28
CA MET A 60 -12.62 1.00 -4.37
C MET A 60 -13.78 1.98 -4.53
N ASP A 61 -14.95 1.54 -4.10
CA ASP A 61 -16.05 2.46 -3.89
C ASP A 61 -15.70 3.38 -2.73
N LYS A 62 -15.98 4.65 -2.85
CA LYS A 62 -15.69 5.63 -1.80
C LYS A 62 -16.32 5.22 -0.46
N ALA A 63 -17.51 4.64 -0.52
CA ALA A 63 -18.22 4.17 0.67
C ALA A 63 -17.54 2.98 1.36
N ALA A 64 -16.61 2.30 0.69
CA ALA A 64 -15.86 1.17 1.27
C ALA A 64 -14.68 1.60 2.15
N LEU A 65 -14.29 2.87 2.12
CA LEU A 65 -13.11 3.35 2.84
C LEU A 65 -13.16 3.06 4.35
N PRO A 66 -14.27 3.31 5.07
CA PRO A 66 -14.32 2.98 6.50
C PRO A 66 -14.12 1.49 6.79
N ALA A 67 -14.69 0.61 5.96
CA ALA A 67 -14.53 -0.84 6.11
C ALA A 67 -13.08 -1.26 5.81
N TRP A 68 -12.44 -0.64 4.83
CA TRP A 68 -11.02 -0.85 4.55
C TRP A 68 -10.18 -0.46 5.77
N ASP A 69 -10.39 0.71 6.34
CA ASP A 69 -9.64 1.21 7.50
C ASP A 69 -9.79 0.28 8.71
N ALA A 70 -10.94 -0.37 8.87
CA ALA A 70 -11.23 -1.28 9.97
C ALA A 70 -10.87 -2.74 9.66
N SER A 71 -10.41 -3.04 8.45
CA SER A 71 -10.19 -4.42 8.00
C SER A 71 -8.97 -5.06 8.67
N GLU A 72 -8.99 -6.40 8.71
CA GLU A 72 -7.85 -7.18 9.19
C GLU A 72 -6.63 -6.98 8.29
N LEU A 73 -6.83 -6.89 6.97
CA LEU A 73 -5.76 -6.67 6.01
C LEU A 73 -5.05 -5.34 6.31
N HIS A 74 -5.81 -4.27 6.54
CA HIS A 74 -5.25 -2.96 6.89
C HIS A 74 -4.47 -3.04 8.21
N ARG A 75 -4.98 -3.80 9.18
CA ARG A 75 -4.29 -4.01 10.46
C ARG A 75 -2.97 -4.76 10.27
N GLU A 76 -2.97 -5.81 9.45
CA GLU A 76 -1.75 -6.57 9.12
C GLU A 76 -0.74 -5.72 8.38
N TRP A 77 -1.21 -4.85 7.47
CA TRP A 77 -0.38 -3.87 6.80
C TRP A 77 0.35 -2.97 7.80
N LYS A 78 -0.37 -2.40 8.74
CA LYS A 78 0.21 -1.51 9.75
C LYS A 78 1.12 -2.24 10.72
N SER A 79 0.70 -3.40 11.24
CA SER A 79 1.46 -4.13 12.24
C SER A 79 2.67 -4.87 11.66
N GLY A 80 2.55 -5.39 10.44
CA GLY A 80 3.60 -6.19 9.81
C GLY A 80 4.67 -5.38 9.10
N PHE A 81 4.31 -4.20 8.59
CA PHE A 81 5.22 -3.40 7.76
C PHE A 81 5.45 -1.99 8.28
N GLY A 82 4.64 -1.51 9.22
CA GLY A 82 4.71 -0.13 9.70
C GLY A 82 6.07 0.29 10.22
N SER A 83 6.79 -0.61 10.90
CA SER A 83 8.12 -0.32 11.43
C SER A 83 9.17 -0.09 10.35
N TYR A 84 8.95 -0.61 9.14
CA TYR A 84 9.86 -0.44 8.00
C TYR A 84 9.52 0.77 7.14
N LEU A 85 8.36 1.40 7.38
CA LEU A 85 7.80 2.45 6.52
C LEU A 85 7.46 3.69 7.34
N PRO A 86 8.45 4.40 7.86
CA PRO A 86 8.20 5.57 8.70
C PRO A 86 7.58 6.75 7.95
N SER A 87 7.78 6.79 6.63
CA SER A 87 7.24 7.85 5.78
C SER A 87 6.19 7.28 4.85
N LYS A 88 4.93 7.71 5.05
CA LYS A 88 3.80 7.34 4.19
C LYS A 88 2.99 8.58 3.85
N ALA A 89 2.40 8.58 2.66
CA ALA A 89 1.46 9.60 2.23
C ALA A 89 0.25 8.91 1.62
N ILE A 90 -0.92 9.47 1.86
CA ILE A 90 -2.19 8.97 1.34
C ILE A 90 -2.76 10.02 0.40
N PHE A 91 -3.21 9.58 -0.77
CA PHE A 91 -3.86 10.45 -1.74
C PHE A 91 -5.04 9.72 -2.36
N ASP A 92 -6.23 10.29 -2.24
CA ASP A 92 -7.45 9.72 -2.78
C ASP A 92 -7.96 10.58 -3.93
N PHE A 93 -8.36 9.95 -5.05
CA PHE A 93 -8.91 10.68 -6.17
C PHE A 93 -10.02 9.90 -6.87
N GLU A 94 -10.96 10.65 -7.44
CA GLU A 94 -11.98 10.09 -8.33
C GLU A 94 -11.38 9.97 -9.73
N SER A 95 -11.63 8.85 -10.36
CA SER A 95 -11.13 8.60 -11.71
C SER A 95 -12.25 8.27 -12.68
#